data_64be0f6106ad6f6d0eedecbc22120cd4
#
_entry.id   64be0f6106ad6f6d0eedecbc22120cd4
#
_cell.length_a   1.000
_cell.length_b   1.000
_cell.length_c   1.000
_cell.angle_alpha   90.00
_cell.angle_beta   90.00
_cell.angle_gamma   90.00
#
_symmetry.space_group_name_H-M   'P 1'
#
loop_
_entity.id
_entity.type
_entity.pdbx_description
1 polymer ?
#
loop_
_entity_poly.entity_id
_entity_poly.type
_entity_poly.pdbx_seq_one_letter_code
_entity_poly.pdbx_strand_id
1 'polypeptide(L)'
;MSGEQRLRILHIVQAYPPAIGGTEKVIAELSRRLVRDHGDRVSVFTSDALSAEAFARPDLPRLATGSHIDQGVEVRRFRSFRAAGSALAQLQRVAWRLRLPGNETLRTFFQGPILPGLARAIREHDADVVVASSFPLLHMYTALDAARASGKACVLLGALHPDDRWGFDRARIYRAIRAADRYIAYTDYERQHVLANGAVPERTETIGLGVDLERFAAADGGKVRAELGLAERTPLIGFLGQLAPHKGVDLLLQALPQIWQKHPEAHCLIAGATTTFQPEIDRLRARLPSEHQAQLHLRPDFPESAKPDLFAAIDILAYPSRFESFGLAYLEAWAAGKAVVGCRIPAVEDVVEDGRTGLLIPPGDRAALANGLTKLLESPDRRAAFGAAGRARVEESHSWAAVTQRFRLAYQRAATSP
;
A
#
# COMPACT_ATOMS: atom_id res chain seq x y z
N MET A 1 -37.09 6.16 -0.54
CA MET A 1 -35.76 5.53 -0.41
C MET A 1 -35.85 4.21 -1.17
N SER A 2 -35.38 4.19 -2.43
CA SER A 2 -35.25 2.96 -3.22
C SER A 2 -34.26 2.06 -2.47
N GLY A 3 -34.71 0.88 -2.05
CA GLY A 3 -33.84 -0.08 -1.36
C GLY A 3 -32.67 -0.46 -2.26
N GLU A 4 -31.50 0.11 -2.00
CA GLU A 4 -30.27 -0.33 -2.68
C GLU A 4 -30.09 -1.83 -2.43
N GLN A 5 -29.96 -2.59 -3.51
CA GLN A 5 -29.78 -4.03 -3.43
C GLN A 5 -28.45 -4.33 -2.70
N ARG A 6 -28.55 -5.14 -1.64
CA ARG A 6 -27.36 -5.63 -0.94
C ARG A 6 -26.53 -6.50 -1.86
N LEU A 7 -25.22 -6.22 -1.93
CA LEU A 7 -24.29 -7.08 -2.64
C LEU A 7 -23.71 -8.17 -1.74
N ARG A 8 -23.47 -9.33 -2.34
CA ARG A 8 -22.68 -10.42 -1.74
C ARG A 8 -21.30 -10.40 -2.38
N ILE A 9 -20.32 -9.94 -1.61
CA ILE A 9 -18.96 -9.66 -2.10
C ILE A 9 -18.00 -10.66 -1.49
N LEU A 10 -17.18 -11.28 -2.32
CA LEU A 10 -16.09 -12.14 -1.87
C LEU A 10 -14.74 -11.50 -2.23
N HIS A 11 -14.03 -10.97 -1.24
CA HIS A 11 -12.67 -10.48 -1.40
C HIS A 11 -11.65 -11.62 -1.26
N ILE A 12 -10.66 -11.65 -2.16
CA ILE A 12 -9.53 -12.60 -2.14
C ILE A 12 -8.24 -11.78 -2.01
N VAL A 13 -7.49 -12.00 -0.95
CA VAL A 13 -6.25 -11.27 -0.67
C VAL A 13 -5.21 -12.20 -0.04
N GLN A 14 -3.91 -11.94 -0.30
CA GLN A 14 -2.82 -12.79 0.16
C GLN A 14 -2.71 -12.91 1.69
N ALA A 15 -3.00 -11.84 2.43
CA ALA A 15 -3.03 -11.79 3.88
C ALA A 15 -4.11 -10.79 4.35
N TYR A 16 -4.50 -10.86 5.63
CA TYR A 16 -5.52 -10.01 6.24
C TYR A 16 -5.16 -9.75 7.70
N PRO A 17 -5.55 -8.62 8.31
CA PRO A 17 -5.18 -8.33 9.68
C PRO A 17 -5.31 -9.53 10.65
N PRO A 18 -4.36 -9.69 11.58
CA PRO A 18 -3.34 -8.73 12.02
C PRO A 18 -2.07 -8.63 11.16
N ALA A 19 -2.05 -9.23 9.97
CA ALA A 19 -0.95 -9.06 9.00
C ALA A 19 -0.80 -7.58 8.62
N ILE A 20 0.46 -7.11 8.56
CA ILE A 20 0.79 -5.71 8.29
C ILE A 20 1.20 -5.55 6.82
N GLY A 21 0.46 -4.69 6.11
CA GLY A 21 0.75 -4.34 4.71
C GLY A 21 -0.28 -3.36 4.16
N GLY A 22 0.06 -2.69 3.08
CA GLY A 22 -0.81 -1.68 2.46
C GLY A 22 -2.09 -2.29 1.88
N THR A 23 -1.95 -3.36 1.11
CA THR A 23 -3.08 -4.04 0.47
C THR A 23 -3.99 -4.70 1.50
N GLU A 24 -3.42 -5.33 2.53
CA GLU A 24 -4.15 -5.96 3.63
C GLU A 24 -5.04 -4.95 4.36
N LYS A 25 -4.47 -3.77 4.66
CA LYS A 25 -5.18 -2.66 5.28
C LYS A 25 -6.31 -2.15 4.37
N VAL A 26 -6.03 -1.93 3.10
CA VAL A 26 -7.02 -1.44 2.13
C VAL A 26 -8.21 -2.40 2.02
N ILE A 27 -7.97 -3.70 1.85
CA ILE A 27 -9.04 -4.69 1.74
C ILE A 27 -9.84 -4.81 3.05
N ALA A 28 -9.17 -4.77 4.20
CA ALA A 28 -9.86 -4.82 5.49
C ALA A 28 -10.76 -3.60 5.70
N GLU A 29 -10.26 -2.38 5.49
CA GLU A 29 -11.03 -1.15 5.62
C GLU A 29 -12.20 -1.11 4.64
N LEU A 30 -11.96 -1.45 3.38
CA LEU A 30 -13.00 -1.50 2.36
C LEU A 30 -14.08 -2.53 2.72
N SER A 31 -13.70 -3.74 3.15
CA SER A 31 -14.63 -4.81 3.54
C SER A 31 -15.51 -4.39 4.71
N ARG A 32 -14.91 -3.84 5.77
CA ARG A 32 -15.63 -3.39 6.98
C ARG A 32 -16.61 -2.25 6.66
N ARG A 33 -16.22 -1.31 5.80
CA ARG A 33 -17.06 -0.18 5.40
C ARG A 33 -18.21 -0.59 4.49
N LEU A 34 -17.99 -1.52 3.57
CA LEU A 34 -19.07 -2.09 2.75
C LEU A 34 -20.15 -2.75 3.64
N VAL A 35 -19.75 -3.44 4.71
CA VAL A 35 -20.69 -4.01 5.67
C VAL A 35 -21.37 -2.91 6.48
N ARG A 36 -20.59 -2.02 7.10
CA ARG A 36 -21.09 -1.03 8.05
C ARG A 36 -21.95 0.06 7.39
N ASP A 37 -21.44 0.62 6.27
CA ASP A 37 -21.99 1.83 5.68
C ASP A 37 -23.04 1.52 4.59
N HIS A 38 -22.99 0.32 3.96
CA HIS A 38 -23.88 -0.08 2.88
C HIS A 38 -24.73 -1.32 3.20
N GLY A 39 -24.44 -2.02 4.31
CA GLY A 39 -25.16 -3.24 4.68
C GLY A 39 -24.89 -4.43 3.74
N ASP A 40 -23.84 -4.38 2.93
CA ASP A 40 -23.45 -5.47 2.04
C ASP A 40 -22.98 -6.70 2.83
N ARG A 41 -23.10 -7.89 2.26
CA ARG A 41 -22.56 -9.11 2.86
C ARG A 41 -21.16 -9.34 2.28
N VAL A 42 -20.15 -9.19 3.12
CA VAL A 42 -18.74 -9.31 2.69
C VAL A 42 -18.08 -10.51 3.36
N SER A 43 -17.47 -11.36 2.53
CA SER A 43 -16.58 -12.43 2.97
C SER A 43 -15.16 -12.15 2.44
N VAL A 44 -14.15 -12.51 3.22
CA VAL A 44 -12.73 -12.42 2.83
C VAL A 44 -12.10 -13.80 2.90
N PHE A 45 -11.54 -14.27 1.79
CA PHE A 45 -10.72 -15.48 1.74
C PHE A 45 -9.26 -15.07 1.66
N THR A 46 -8.45 -15.57 2.60
CA THR A 46 -7.06 -15.15 2.76
C THR A 46 -6.17 -16.32 3.21
N SER A 47 -4.87 -16.10 3.28
CA SER A 47 -3.93 -17.09 3.81
C SER A 47 -3.79 -17.02 5.33
N ASP A 48 -3.09 -18.00 5.90
CA ASP A 48 -2.67 -18.04 7.30
C ASP A 48 -1.38 -17.25 7.59
N ALA A 49 -0.80 -16.57 6.60
CA ALA A 49 0.47 -15.88 6.72
C ALA A 49 0.34 -14.49 7.35
N LEU A 50 1.29 -14.13 8.20
CA LEU A 50 1.42 -12.79 8.79
C LEU A 50 2.22 -11.83 7.92
N SER A 51 3.01 -12.35 6.98
CA SER A 51 3.79 -11.56 6.03
C SER A 51 4.02 -12.35 4.74
N ALA A 52 4.41 -11.66 3.67
CA ALA A 52 4.78 -12.32 2.41
C ALA A 52 6.00 -13.25 2.58
N GLU A 53 6.89 -12.97 3.52
CA GLU A 53 8.04 -13.84 3.84
C GLU A 53 7.59 -15.19 4.39
N ALA A 54 6.50 -15.23 5.16
CA ALA A 54 5.95 -16.45 5.73
C ALA A 54 5.50 -17.47 4.67
N PHE A 55 5.26 -17.06 3.42
CA PHE A 55 5.03 -18.02 2.34
C PHE A 55 6.26 -18.87 2.05
N ALA A 56 7.45 -18.29 2.19
CA ALA A 56 8.73 -18.95 1.90
C ALA A 56 9.40 -19.58 3.12
N ARG A 57 9.01 -19.16 4.31
CA ARG A 57 9.64 -19.51 5.58
C ARG A 57 8.62 -20.17 6.50
N PRO A 58 8.60 -21.52 6.56
CA PRO A 58 7.67 -22.25 7.39
C PRO A 58 7.93 -22.10 8.91
N ASP A 59 9.10 -21.59 9.27
CA ASP A 59 9.53 -21.29 10.64
C ASP A 59 8.91 -19.99 11.19
N LEU A 60 8.37 -19.13 10.32
CA LEU A 60 7.73 -17.89 10.76
C LEU A 60 6.32 -18.15 11.34
N PRO A 61 5.89 -17.32 12.31
CA PRO A 61 4.58 -17.43 12.93
C PRO A 61 3.44 -17.38 11.88
N ARG A 62 2.41 -18.19 12.11
CA ARG A 62 1.21 -18.27 11.28
C ARG A 62 -0.04 -18.12 12.11
N LEU A 63 -1.08 -17.64 11.48
CA LEU A 63 -2.40 -17.53 12.07
C LEU A 63 -3.13 -18.88 12.01
N ALA A 64 -4.12 -19.06 12.89
CA ALA A 64 -5.01 -20.20 12.82
C ALA A 64 -5.82 -20.20 11.52
N THR A 65 -5.92 -21.38 10.89
CA THR A 65 -6.83 -21.58 9.75
C THR A 65 -8.29 -21.71 10.22
N GLY A 66 -9.24 -21.51 9.31
CA GLY A 66 -10.67 -21.56 9.62
C GLY A 66 -11.35 -20.21 9.44
N SER A 67 -12.58 -20.08 9.93
CA SER A 67 -13.40 -18.87 9.77
C SER A 67 -13.58 -18.13 11.10
N HIS A 68 -13.63 -16.80 11.03
CA HIS A 68 -14.00 -15.92 12.14
C HIS A 68 -14.68 -14.66 11.59
N ILE A 69 -15.30 -13.89 12.48
CA ILE A 69 -15.92 -12.60 12.11
C ILE A 69 -15.01 -11.46 12.56
N ASP A 70 -14.78 -10.51 11.67
CA ASP A 70 -14.06 -9.27 11.92
C ASP A 70 -14.96 -8.07 11.57
N GLN A 71 -15.53 -7.41 12.58
CA GLN A 71 -16.41 -6.25 12.42
C GLN A 71 -17.54 -6.49 11.38
N GLY A 72 -18.16 -7.67 11.43
CA GLY A 72 -19.25 -8.07 10.52
C GLY A 72 -18.77 -8.70 9.20
N VAL A 73 -17.48 -8.72 8.93
CA VAL A 73 -16.87 -9.39 7.78
C VAL A 73 -16.55 -10.85 8.12
N GLU A 74 -17.01 -11.79 7.32
CA GLU A 74 -16.64 -13.20 7.45
C GLU A 74 -15.25 -13.44 6.87
N VAL A 75 -14.27 -13.78 7.69
CA VAL A 75 -12.88 -14.01 7.25
C VAL A 75 -12.56 -15.51 7.34
N ARG A 76 -12.20 -16.12 6.20
CA ARG A 76 -11.74 -17.51 6.14
C ARG A 76 -10.28 -17.58 5.76
N ARG A 77 -9.45 -18.19 6.64
CA ARG A 77 -8.02 -18.40 6.41
C ARG A 77 -7.73 -19.81 5.93
N PHE A 78 -7.01 -19.88 4.81
CA PHE A 78 -6.52 -21.11 4.20
C PHE A 78 -5.07 -21.36 4.58
N ARG A 79 -4.72 -22.62 4.78
CA ARG A 79 -3.31 -23.01 4.92
C ARG A 79 -2.55 -22.64 3.67
N SER A 80 -1.47 -21.88 3.82
CA SER A 80 -0.65 -21.46 2.70
C SER A 80 0.61 -22.30 2.56
N PHE A 81 0.97 -22.56 1.31
CA PHE A 81 2.20 -23.22 0.92
C PHE A 81 2.90 -22.39 -0.15
N ARG A 82 4.20 -22.57 -0.28
CA ARG A 82 4.97 -22.08 -1.40
C ARG A 82 5.77 -23.22 -2.00
N ALA A 83 5.85 -23.27 -3.30
CA ALA A 83 6.80 -24.13 -3.99
C ALA A 83 8.22 -23.59 -3.71
N ALA A 84 8.82 -24.04 -2.61
CA ALA A 84 10.12 -23.58 -2.15
C ALA A 84 11.20 -24.59 -2.55
N GLY A 85 12.37 -24.09 -2.79
CA GLY A 85 13.59 -24.85 -3.04
C GLY A 85 14.62 -24.02 -3.81
N SER A 86 15.89 -24.19 -3.49
CA SER A 86 16.99 -23.51 -4.18
C SER A 86 17.00 -23.83 -5.68
N ALA A 87 16.70 -25.07 -6.04
CA ALA A 87 16.59 -25.50 -7.43
C ALA A 87 15.48 -24.78 -8.20
N LEU A 88 14.28 -24.63 -7.63
CA LEU A 88 13.18 -23.90 -8.26
C LEU A 88 13.49 -22.40 -8.37
N ALA A 89 14.15 -21.82 -7.36
CA ALA A 89 14.60 -20.43 -7.39
C ALA A 89 15.64 -20.17 -8.49
N GLN A 90 16.51 -21.12 -8.75
CA GLN A 90 17.48 -21.04 -9.86
C GLN A 90 16.79 -21.25 -11.20
N LEU A 91 15.96 -22.29 -11.31
CA LEU A 91 15.23 -22.62 -12.53
C LEU A 91 14.39 -21.44 -13.02
N GLN A 92 13.61 -20.80 -12.14
CA GLN A 92 12.79 -19.66 -12.54
C GLN A 92 13.64 -18.44 -12.98
N ARG A 93 14.82 -18.21 -12.37
CA ARG A 93 15.74 -17.15 -12.79
C ARG A 93 16.32 -17.42 -14.18
N VAL A 94 16.74 -18.66 -14.44
CA VAL A 94 17.26 -19.08 -15.74
C VAL A 94 16.17 -18.99 -16.79
N ALA A 95 14.98 -19.55 -16.52
CA ALA A 95 13.84 -19.50 -17.42
C ALA A 95 13.45 -18.06 -17.79
N TRP A 96 13.49 -17.13 -16.83
CA TRP A 96 13.23 -15.71 -17.09
C TRP A 96 14.32 -15.06 -17.93
N ARG A 97 15.62 -15.27 -17.59
CA ARG A 97 16.74 -14.70 -18.34
C ARG A 97 16.78 -15.16 -19.80
N LEU A 98 16.47 -16.43 -20.02
CA LEU A 98 16.43 -17.02 -21.36
C LEU A 98 15.07 -16.87 -22.05
N ARG A 99 14.11 -16.16 -21.43
CA ARG A 99 12.75 -15.95 -21.96
C ARG A 99 12.05 -17.25 -22.39
N LEU A 100 12.29 -18.33 -21.64
CA LEU A 100 11.73 -19.64 -21.98
C LEU A 100 10.19 -19.61 -21.92
N PRO A 101 9.50 -20.36 -22.78
CA PRO A 101 8.06 -20.55 -22.69
C PRO A 101 7.65 -21.05 -21.30
N GLY A 102 6.55 -20.50 -20.74
CA GLY A 102 6.08 -20.89 -19.42
C GLY A 102 6.82 -20.24 -18.23
N ASN A 103 7.87 -19.44 -18.45
CA ASN A 103 8.60 -18.78 -17.36
C ASN A 103 7.70 -17.93 -16.45
N GLU A 104 6.67 -17.28 -17.00
CA GLU A 104 5.72 -16.47 -16.23
C GLU A 104 4.89 -17.33 -15.27
N THR A 105 4.45 -18.49 -15.74
CA THR A 105 3.73 -19.48 -14.91
C THR A 105 4.64 -19.99 -13.79
N LEU A 106 5.89 -20.33 -14.12
CA LEU A 106 6.87 -20.78 -13.14
C LEU A 106 7.15 -19.73 -12.07
N ARG A 107 7.32 -18.44 -12.47
CA ARG A 107 7.49 -17.33 -11.53
C ARG A 107 6.27 -17.13 -10.64
N THR A 108 5.06 -17.24 -11.20
CA THR A 108 3.81 -17.10 -10.43
C THR A 108 3.69 -18.20 -9.38
N PHE A 109 3.99 -19.45 -9.74
CA PHE A 109 4.03 -20.58 -8.79
C PHE A 109 5.12 -20.38 -7.73
N PHE A 110 6.28 -19.92 -8.14
CA PHE A 110 7.38 -19.62 -7.22
C PHE A 110 7.00 -18.53 -6.20
N GLN A 111 6.27 -17.49 -6.62
CA GLN A 111 5.81 -16.45 -5.70
C GLN A 111 4.70 -16.94 -4.76
N GLY A 112 3.83 -17.85 -5.20
CA GLY A 112 2.72 -18.37 -4.41
C GLY A 112 1.68 -17.30 -4.08
N PRO A 113 0.99 -17.37 -2.92
CA PRO A 113 0.83 -18.60 -2.13
C PRO A 113 -0.04 -19.66 -2.84
N ILE A 114 0.27 -20.93 -2.62
CA ILE A 114 -0.61 -22.03 -2.97
C ILE A 114 -1.60 -22.20 -1.82
N LEU A 115 -2.88 -22.08 -2.09
CA LEU A 115 -3.97 -22.16 -1.10
C LEU A 115 -4.89 -23.34 -1.47
N PRO A 116 -4.60 -24.57 -0.96
CA PRO A 116 -5.42 -25.75 -1.27
C PRO A 116 -6.88 -25.53 -0.87
N GLY A 117 -7.79 -25.88 -1.77
CA GLY A 117 -9.23 -25.72 -1.57
C GLY A 117 -9.78 -24.32 -1.90
N LEU A 118 -8.94 -23.29 -2.14
CA LEU A 118 -9.40 -21.94 -2.46
C LEU A 118 -10.34 -21.92 -3.68
N ALA A 119 -9.93 -22.52 -4.79
CA ALA A 119 -10.74 -22.54 -6.02
C ALA A 119 -12.11 -23.21 -5.81
N ARG A 120 -12.16 -24.29 -5.04
CA ARG A 120 -13.41 -24.96 -4.69
C ARG A 120 -14.27 -24.05 -3.80
N ALA A 121 -13.68 -23.46 -2.77
CA ALA A 121 -14.38 -22.57 -1.86
C ALA A 121 -14.98 -21.36 -2.59
N ILE A 122 -14.27 -20.77 -3.56
CA ILE A 122 -14.79 -19.65 -4.40
C ILE A 122 -16.00 -20.11 -5.23
N ARG A 123 -15.91 -21.28 -5.88
CA ARG A 123 -17.02 -21.80 -6.69
C ARG A 123 -18.27 -22.08 -5.87
N GLU A 124 -18.10 -22.63 -4.66
CA GLU A 124 -19.20 -22.98 -3.74
C GLU A 124 -19.75 -21.79 -2.95
N HIS A 125 -19.00 -20.69 -2.86
CA HIS A 125 -19.42 -19.51 -2.10
C HIS A 125 -20.56 -18.75 -2.79
N ASP A 126 -21.53 -18.29 -2.02
CA ASP A 126 -22.64 -17.48 -2.50
C ASP A 126 -22.25 -16.01 -2.60
N ALA A 127 -21.67 -15.60 -3.74
CA ALA A 127 -21.24 -14.25 -4.03
C ALA A 127 -21.73 -13.78 -5.39
N ASP A 128 -22.13 -12.51 -5.50
CA ASP A 128 -22.45 -11.83 -6.76
C ASP A 128 -21.19 -11.41 -7.49
N VAL A 129 -20.14 -11.04 -6.73
CA VAL A 129 -18.86 -10.61 -7.27
C VAL A 129 -17.68 -11.15 -6.45
N VAL A 130 -16.68 -11.65 -7.15
CA VAL A 130 -15.38 -12.05 -6.60
C VAL A 130 -14.37 -10.94 -6.91
N VAL A 131 -13.71 -10.44 -5.89
CA VAL A 131 -12.74 -9.34 -6.01
C VAL A 131 -11.37 -9.82 -5.55
N ALA A 132 -10.37 -9.80 -6.41
CA ALA A 132 -9.03 -10.26 -6.06
C ALA A 132 -8.02 -9.11 -6.11
N SER A 133 -7.09 -9.09 -5.14
CA SER A 133 -6.05 -8.08 -5.00
C SER A 133 -4.68 -8.72 -4.80
N SER A 134 -3.62 -8.04 -5.25
CA SER A 134 -2.21 -8.40 -5.07
C SER A 134 -1.58 -9.18 -6.22
N PHE A 135 -1.60 -8.62 -7.42
CA PHE A 135 -0.69 -9.08 -8.46
C PHE A 135 0.78 -9.01 -7.98
N PRO A 136 1.63 -9.91 -8.43
CA PRO A 136 1.45 -10.98 -9.43
C PRO A 136 1.19 -12.37 -8.79
N LEU A 137 0.64 -12.42 -7.59
CA LEU A 137 0.51 -13.64 -6.79
C LEU A 137 -0.48 -14.65 -7.36
N LEU A 138 -0.27 -15.93 -7.06
CA LEU A 138 -1.00 -17.07 -7.65
C LEU A 138 -2.51 -17.01 -7.40
N HIS A 139 -2.95 -16.56 -6.22
CA HIS A 139 -4.37 -16.50 -5.87
C HIS A 139 -5.19 -15.58 -6.78
N MET A 140 -4.57 -14.56 -7.42
CA MET A 140 -5.24 -13.69 -8.40
C MET A 140 -5.80 -14.49 -9.56
N TYR A 141 -4.99 -15.39 -10.11
CA TYR A 141 -5.38 -16.25 -11.24
C TYR A 141 -6.37 -17.34 -10.79
N THR A 142 -6.16 -17.90 -9.59
CA THR A 142 -7.08 -18.87 -9.01
C THR A 142 -8.47 -18.25 -8.79
N ALA A 143 -8.53 -17.00 -8.33
CA ALA A 143 -9.79 -16.29 -8.12
C ALA A 143 -10.52 -16.04 -9.45
N LEU A 144 -9.82 -15.55 -10.46
CA LEU A 144 -10.38 -15.30 -11.79
C LEU A 144 -10.92 -16.60 -12.42
N ASP A 145 -10.10 -17.65 -12.43
CA ASP A 145 -10.49 -18.93 -13.05
C ASP A 145 -11.69 -19.57 -12.32
N ALA A 146 -11.70 -19.52 -10.98
CA ALA A 146 -12.79 -20.09 -10.18
C ALA A 146 -14.09 -19.28 -10.29
N ALA A 147 -14.02 -17.94 -10.32
CA ALA A 147 -15.18 -17.07 -10.52
C ALA A 147 -15.83 -17.35 -11.89
N ARG A 148 -15.03 -17.35 -12.96
CA ARG A 148 -15.51 -17.65 -14.31
C ARG A 148 -16.12 -19.04 -14.43
N ALA A 149 -15.49 -20.06 -13.85
CA ALA A 149 -16.00 -21.42 -13.86
C ALA A 149 -17.33 -21.60 -13.13
N SER A 150 -17.71 -20.65 -12.29
CA SER A 150 -18.98 -20.65 -11.54
C SER A 150 -19.94 -19.52 -11.95
N GLY A 151 -19.69 -18.83 -13.07
CA GLY A 151 -20.54 -17.76 -13.59
C GLY A 151 -20.63 -16.53 -12.70
N LYS A 152 -19.63 -16.31 -11.85
CA LYS A 152 -19.58 -15.13 -10.96
C LYS A 152 -18.77 -14.02 -11.62
N ALA A 153 -19.20 -12.77 -11.43
CA ALA A 153 -18.42 -11.61 -11.85
C ALA A 153 -17.07 -11.58 -11.13
N CYS A 154 -16.02 -11.15 -11.83
CA CYS A 154 -14.67 -11.04 -11.29
C CYS A 154 -14.10 -9.64 -11.49
N VAL A 155 -13.72 -8.99 -10.39
CA VAL A 155 -13.01 -7.70 -10.37
C VAL A 155 -11.58 -7.93 -9.90
N LEU A 156 -10.62 -7.41 -10.65
CA LEU A 156 -9.21 -7.42 -10.24
C LEU A 156 -8.77 -6.03 -9.81
N LEU A 157 -8.12 -5.95 -8.66
CA LEU A 157 -7.61 -4.70 -8.12
C LEU A 157 -6.13 -4.53 -8.46
N GLY A 158 -5.74 -3.29 -8.68
CA GLY A 158 -4.42 -2.85 -9.06
C GLY A 158 -3.32 -3.07 -8.03
N ALA A 159 -2.44 -2.11 -7.90
CA ALA A 159 -1.14 -2.14 -7.25
C ALA A 159 -0.04 -2.77 -8.13
N LEU A 160 -0.10 -2.53 -9.43
CA LEU A 160 1.00 -2.88 -10.33
C LEU A 160 2.19 -1.93 -10.15
N HIS A 161 3.38 -2.47 -10.36
CA HIS A 161 4.62 -1.71 -10.45
C HIS A 161 5.22 -1.92 -11.85
N PRO A 162 4.82 -1.13 -12.85
CA PRO A 162 5.21 -1.36 -14.25
C PRO A 162 6.72 -1.40 -14.48
N ASP A 163 7.49 -0.65 -13.69
CA ASP A 163 8.95 -0.59 -13.79
C ASP A 163 9.65 -1.85 -13.24
N ASP A 164 8.99 -2.65 -12.42
CA ASP A 164 9.49 -3.97 -12.00
C ASP A 164 9.17 -5.04 -13.05
N ARG A 165 10.04 -5.13 -14.06
CA ARG A 165 9.89 -6.08 -15.15
C ARG A 165 9.86 -7.54 -14.71
N TRP A 166 10.59 -7.90 -13.65
CA TRP A 166 10.55 -9.27 -13.16
C TRP A 166 9.23 -9.59 -12.48
N GLY A 167 8.72 -8.67 -11.67
CA GLY A 167 7.48 -8.84 -10.92
C GLY A 167 6.24 -8.71 -11.79
N PHE A 168 6.14 -7.64 -12.56
CA PHE A 168 4.86 -7.17 -13.10
C PHE A 168 4.79 -7.09 -14.62
N ASP A 169 5.89 -7.03 -15.36
CA ASP A 169 5.85 -7.08 -16.82
C ASP A 169 5.67 -8.53 -17.31
N ARG A 170 4.41 -8.97 -17.29
CA ARG A 170 4.02 -10.34 -17.65
C ARG A 170 2.77 -10.35 -18.50
N ALA A 171 2.85 -10.96 -19.69
CA ALA A 171 1.70 -11.16 -20.56
C ALA A 171 0.54 -11.90 -19.85
N ARG A 172 0.86 -12.75 -18.86
CA ARG A 172 -0.13 -13.45 -18.05
C ARG A 172 -0.98 -12.48 -17.20
N ILE A 173 -0.39 -11.40 -16.64
CA ILE A 173 -1.11 -10.36 -15.91
C ILE A 173 -2.10 -9.68 -16.85
N TYR A 174 -1.62 -9.19 -18.00
CA TYR A 174 -2.47 -8.50 -18.96
C TYR A 174 -3.58 -9.38 -19.53
N ARG A 175 -3.31 -10.69 -19.73
CA ARG A 175 -4.36 -11.65 -20.09
C ARG A 175 -5.41 -11.80 -18.99
N ALA A 176 -5.01 -11.85 -17.73
CA ALA A 176 -5.94 -11.93 -16.61
C ALA A 176 -6.81 -10.66 -16.50
N ILE A 177 -6.19 -9.48 -16.66
CA ILE A 177 -6.91 -8.20 -16.65
C ILE A 177 -7.95 -8.15 -17.79
N ARG A 178 -7.58 -8.55 -19.02
CA ARG A 178 -8.52 -8.60 -20.14
C ARG A 178 -9.67 -9.60 -19.93
N ALA A 179 -9.43 -10.67 -19.19
CA ALA A 179 -10.40 -11.71 -18.94
C ALA A 179 -11.34 -11.41 -17.76
N ALA A 180 -11.02 -10.42 -16.93
CA ALA A 180 -11.85 -9.98 -15.84
C ALA A 180 -13.01 -9.09 -16.32
N ASP A 181 -14.11 -9.07 -15.57
CA ASP A 181 -15.25 -8.21 -15.86
C ASP A 181 -14.93 -6.75 -15.61
N ARG A 182 -14.06 -6.47 -14.61
CA ARG A 182 -13.51 -5.13 -14.38
C ARG A 182 -12.09 -5.20 -13.82
N TYR A 183 -11.32 -4.15 -14.13
CA TYR A 183 -10.05 -3.86 -13.51
C TYR A 183 -10.08 -2.47 -12.87
N ILE A 184 -9.67 -2.37 -11.62
CA ILE A 184 -9.58 -1.11 -10.89
C ILE A 184 -8.11 -0.82 -10.63
N ALA A 185 -7.56 0.15 -11.34
CA ALA A 185 -6.24 0.72 -11.10
C ALA A 185 -6.30 1.70 -9.91
N TYR A 186 -5.20 1.84 -9.18
CA TYR A 186 -5.15 2.83 -8.10
C TYR A 186 -4.70 4.21 -8.57
N THR A 187 -3.98 4.31 -9.70
CA THR A 187 -3.51 5.55 -10.30
C THR A 187 -3.84 5.59 -11.80
N ASP A 188 -3.87 6.78 -12.38
CA ASP A 188 -4.05 6.93 -13.83
C ASP A 188 -2.83 6.42 -14.60
N TYR A 189 -1.63 6.55 -14.04
CA TYR A 189 -0.44 5.92 -14.59
C TYR A 189 -0.61 4.40 -14.76
N GLU A 190 -1.06 3.72 -13.71
CA GLU A 190 -1.34 2.28 -13.77
C GLU A 190 -2.42 1.97 -14.81
N ARG A 191 -3.51 2.73 -14.81
CA ARG A 191 -4.59 2.59 -15.79
C ARG A 191 -4.07 2.73 -17.22
N GLN A 192 -3.33 3.78 -17.54
CA GLN A 192 -2.75 3.98 -18.87
C GLN A 192 -1.82 2.84 -19.26
N HIS A 193 -1.02 2.36 -18.32
CA HIS A 193 -0.12 1.23 -18.56
C HIS A 193 -0.90 -0.04 -18.95
N VAL A 194 -1.96 -0.41 -18.24
CA VAL A 194 -2.73 -1.62 -18.58
C VAL A 194 -3.53 -1.45 -19.86
N LEU A 195 -4.02 -0.25 -20.18
CA LEU A 195 -4.68 0.06 -21.46
C LEU A 195 -3.69 -0.11 -22.62
N ALA A 196 -2.47 0.41 -22.49
CA ALA A 196 -1.42 0.21 -23.50
C ALA A 196 -1.05 -1.26 -23.71
N ASN A 197 -1.35 -2.13 -22.71
CA ASN A 197 -1.16 -3.58 -22.76
C ASN A 197 -2.44 -4.36 -23.07
N GLY A 198 -3.45 -3.67 -23.63
CA GLY A 198 -4.67 -4.26 -24.19
C GLY A 198 -5.80 -4.53 -23.20
N ALA A 199 -5.80 -3.86 -22.04
CA ALA A 199 -6.99 -3.84 -21.18
C ALA A 199 -8.15 -3.11 -21.90
N VAL A 200 -9.38 -3.49 -21.55
CA VAL A 200 -10.59 -2.95 -22.15
C VAL A 200 -10.95 -1.64 -21.46
N PRO A 201 -11.01 -0.49 -22.18
CA PRO A 201 -11.24 0.83 -21.56
C PRO A 201 -12.51 0.90 -20.72
N GLU A 202 -13.62 0.34 -21.20
CA GLU A 202 -14.94 0.35 -20.57
C GLU A 202 -15.00 -0.51 -19.29
N ARG A 203 -14.04 -1.41 -19.14
CA ARG A 203 -13.89 -2.30 -17.97
C ARG A 203 -12.72 -1.89 -17.07
N THR A 204 -12.06 -0.77 -17.37
CA THR A 204 -10.85 -0.33 -16.65
C THR A 204 -11.06 1.09 -16.13
N GLU A 205 -11.06 1.23 -14.81
CA GLU A 205 -11.27 2.54 -14.17
C GLU A 205 -10.19 2.81 -13.09
N THR A 206 -9.99 4.09 -12.78
CA THR A 206 -9.11 4.51 -11.69
C THR A 206 -9.94 4.80 -10.46
N ILE A 207 -9.65 4.07 -9.36
CA ILE A 207 -10.18 4.39 -8.03
C ILE A 207 -9.00 4.44 -7.08
N GLY A 208 -8.68 5.64 -6.60
CA GLY A 208 -7.62 5.83 -5.61
C GLY A 208 -7.96 5.20 -4.26
N LEU A 209 -7.03 5.29 -3.34
CA LEU A 209 -7.20 4.75 -1.99
C LEU A 209 -7.75 5.82 -1.04
N GLY A 210 -8.30 5.37 0.08
CA GLY A 210 -8.92 6.22 1.09
C GLY A 210 -8.08 6.40 2.34
N VAL A 211 -8.37 7.48 3.07
CA VAL A 211 -7.88 7.72 4.44
C VAL A 211 -9.03 8.12 5.36
N ASP A 212 -8.87 7.84 6.65
CA ASP A 212 -9.85 8.16 7.69
C ASP A 212 -9.58 9.55 8.26
N LEU A 213 -10.28 10.55 7.70
CA LEU A 213 -10.11 11.96 8.09
C LEU A 213 -10.44 12.22 9.56
N GLU A 214 -11.49 11.57 10.10
CA GLU A 214 -11.92 11.78 11.48
C GLU A 214 -10.84 11.28 12.46
N ARG A 215 -10.27 10.12 12.17
CA ARG A 215 -9.19 9.53 12.95
C ARG A 215 -7.95 10.44 13.00
N PHE A 216 -7.60 11.10 11.89
CA PHE A 216 -6.47 12.02 11.85
C PHE A 216 -6.81 13.41 12.41
N ALA A 217 -8.07 13.85 12.35
CA ALA A 217 -8.51 15.10 12.94
C ALA A 217 -8.48 15.06 14.48
N ALA A 218 -8.69 13.88 15.08
CA ALA A 218 -8.64 13.66 16.54
C ALA A 218 -7.22 13.41 17.09
N ALA A 219 -6.18 13.48 16.24
CA ALA A 219 -4.81 13.12 16.59
C ALA A 219 -4.13 14.18 17.48
N ASP A 220 -3.36 13.70 18.46
CA ASP A 220 -2.59 14.52 19.39
C ASP A 220 -1.07 14.39 19.12
N GLY A 221 -0.55 15.27 18.26
CA GLY A 221 0.89 15.34 17.99
C GLY A 221 1.71 15.88 19.17
N GLY A 222 1.09 16.67 20.05
CA GLY A 222 1.75 17.22 21.23
C GLY A 222 2.22 16.14 22.19
N LYS A 223 1.43 15.11 22.37
CA LYS A 223 1.79 13.92 23.17
C LYS A 223 3.08 13.27 22.66
N VAL A 224 3.19 13.03 21.36
CA VAL A 224 4.38 12.42 20.75
C VAL A 224 5.59 13.35 20.90
N ARG A 225 5.41 14.66 20.68
CA ARG A 225 6.49 15.66 20.88
C ARG A 225 6.99 15.68 22.32
N ALA A 226 6.08 15.63 23.29
CA ALA A 226 6.45 15.55 24.72
C ALA A 226 7.23 14.28 25.06
N GLU A 227 6.81 13.12 24.53
CA GLU A 227 7.54 11.84 24.67
C GLU A 227 8.95 11.89 24.07
N LEU A 228 9.15 12.67 23.00
CA LEU A 228 10.44 12.88 22.36
C LEU A 228 11.28 14.00 23.01
N GLY A 229 10.75 14.68 24.02
CA GLY A 229 11.42 15.82 24.66
C GLY A 229 11.51 17.06 23.79
N LEU A 230 10.60 17.23 22.82
CA LEU A 230 10.62 18.33 21.86
C LEU A 230 9.66 19.45 22.25
N ALA A 231 10.10 20.68 22.12
CA ALA A 231 9.22 21.84 22.22
C ALA A 231 8.26 21.89 21.01
N GLU A 232 7.14 22.60 21.18
CA GLU A 232 6.09 22.71 20.15
C GLU A 232 6.63 23.21 18.79
N ARG A 233 7.58 24.14 18.81
CA ARG A 233 8.16 24.76 17.62
C ARG A 233 9.43 24.10 17.10
N THR A 234 9.92 23.04 17.74
CA THR A 234 11.09 22.31 17.27
C THR A 234 10.77 21.65 15.91
N PRO A 235 11.50 21.95 14.83
CA PRO A 235 11.22 21.35 13.52
C PRO A 235 11.39 19.83 13.56
N LEU A 236 10.37 19.08 13.10
CA LEU A 236 10.38 17.63 13.11
C LEU A 236 10.06 17.07 11.70
N ILE A 237 11.08 16.53 11.04
CA ILE A 237 10.93 15.78 9.80
C ILE A 237 10.50 14.36 10.15
N GLY A 238 9.48 13.82 9.50
CA GLY A 238 9.02 12.45 9.72
C GLY A 238 9.17 11.56 8.50
N PHE A 239 9.58 10.32 8.72
CA PHE A 239 9.39 9.20 7.81
C PHE A 239 8.47 8.20 8.49
N LEU A 240 7.31 7.94 7.89
CA LEU A 240 6.32 7.00 8.46
C LEU A 240 5.92 5.95 7.41
N GLY A 241 6.37 4.71 7.62
CA GLY A 241 6.12 3.62 6.69
C GLY A 241 7.02 2.43 6.93
N GLN A 242 6.88 1.40 6.09
CA GLN A 242 7.71 0.22 6.20
C GLN A 242 9.20 0.59 6.05
N LEU A 243 10.04 0.11 6.98
CA LEU A 243 11.48 0.36 6.97
C LEU A 243 12.18 -0.55 5.95
N ALA A 244 11.97 -0.25 4.67
CA ALA A 244 12.42 -1.07 3.56
C ALA A 244 13.19 -0.25 2.51
N PRO A 245 14.12 -0.85 1.73
CA PRO A 245 14.97 -0.13 0.78
C PRO A 245 14.18 0.66 -0.26
N HIS A 246 13.07 0.11 -0.74
CA HIS A 246 12.25 0.75 -1.76
C HIS A 246 11.49 1.98 -1.24
N LYS A 247 11.36 2.15 0.07
CA LYS A 247 10.71 3.32 0.70
C LYS A 247 11.66 4.50 0.90
N GLY A 248 12.98 4.30 0.72
CA GLY A 248 13.96 5.38 0.69
C GLY A 248 14.35 5.93 2.07
N VAL A 249 14.12 5.19 3.16
CA VAL A 249 14.57 5.58 4.51
C VAL A 249 16.08 5.78 4.59
N ASP A 250 16.84 5.01 3.83
CA ASP A 250 18.29 5.15 3.67
C ASP A 250 18.67 6.48 3.01
N LEU A 251 17.94 6.93 2.00
CA LEU A 251 18.17 8.21 1.35
C LEU A 251 17.94 9.36 2.31
N LEU A 252 16.89 9.29 3.13
CA LEU A 252 16.62 10.29 4.16
C LEU A 252 17.77 10.34 5.18
N LEU A 253 18.17 9.19 5.76
CA LEU A 253 19.27 9.13 6.72
C LEU A 253 20.57 9.73 6.15
N GLN A 254 20.86 9.50 4.88
CA GLN A 254 22.03 10.07 4.21
C GLN A 254 21.89 11.57 3.94
N ALA A 255 20.68 12.11 3.85
CA ALA A 255 20.43 13.54 3.64
C ALA A 255 20.49 14.38 4.92
N LEU A 256 20.23 13.77 6.10
CA LEU A 256 20.16 14.47 7.38
C LEU A 256 21.38 15.33 7.73
N PRO A 257 22.64 14.88 7.51
CA PRO A 257 23.81 15.73 7.84
C PRO A 257 23.80 17.07 7.10
N GLN A 258 23.40 17.10 5.84
CA GLN A 258 23.30 18.32 5.05
C GLN A 258 22.18 19.25 5.56
N ILE A 259 21.07 18.67 6.06
CA ILE A 259 19.96 19.42 6.64
C ILE A 259 20.41 20.05 7.96
N TRP A 260 21.04 19.26 8.83
CA TRP A 260 21.49 19.73 10.16
C TRP A 260 22.59 20.79 10.10
N GLN A 261 23.39 20.83 9.03
CA GLN A 261 24.32 21.95 8.80
C GLN A 261 23.62 23.30 8.69
N LYS A 262 22.39 23.34 8.18
CA LYS A 262 21.60 24.58 8.03
C LYS A 262 20.56 24.75 9.13
N HIS A 263 20.04 23.66 9.66
CA HIS A 263 19.00 23.58 10.68
C HIS A 263 19.45 22.68 11.81
N PRO A 264 20.42 23.10 12.63
CA PRO A 264 20.94 22.29 13.74
C PRO A 264 19.89 21.98 14.81
N GLU A 265 18.79 22.74 14.85
CA GLU A 265 17.65 22.53 15.74
C GLU A 265 16.65 21.49 15.24
N ALA A 266 16.74 21.05 13.98
CA ALA A 266 15.77 20.14 13.38
C ALA A 266 15.98 18.70 13.90
N HIS A 267 14.88 18.03 14.17
CA HIS A 267 14.85 16.62 14.54
C HIS A 267 14.27 15.77 13.41
N CYS A 268 14.53 14.46 13.46
CA CYS A 268 13.98 13.49 12.52
C CYS A 268 13.35 12.33 13.27
N LEU A 269 12.10 12.00 12.95
CA LEU A 269 11.38 10.82 13.42
C LEU A 269 11.28 9.78 12.30
N ILE A 270 11.82 8.60 12.52
CA ILE A 270 11.67 7.45 11.63
C ILE A 270 10.81 6.41 12.35
N ALA A 271 9.61 6.17 11.84
CA ALA A 271 8.65 5.26 12.44
C ALA A 271 8.09 4.27 11.39
N GLY A 272 8.02 2.99 11.75
CA GLY A 272 7.45 2.00 10.84
C GLY A 272 7.79 0.55 11.16
N ALA A 273 7.16 -0.35 10.39
CA ALA A 273 7.38 -1.77 10.53
C ALA A 273 8.82 -2.13 10.13
N THR A 274 9.50 -2.89 11.00
CA THR A 274 10.84 -3.40 10.75
C THR A 274 10.84 -4.43 9.63
N THR A 275 11.95 -4.50 8.92
CA THR A 275 12.19 -5.49 7.86
C THR A 275 13.60 -6.06 7.97
N THR A 276 13.96 -6.95 7.07
CA THR A 276 15.34 -7.44 6.91
C THR A 276 16.35 -6.33 6.57
N PHE A 277 15.88 -5.09 6.34
CA PHE A 277 16.71 -3.92 6.10
C PHE A 277 17.17 -3.19 7.38
N GLN A 278 16.68 -3.57 8.56
CA GLN A 278 17.04 -2.95 9.84
C GLN A 278 18.56 -2.84 10.09
N PRO A 279 19.39 -3.86 9.80
CA PRO A 279 20.84 -3.74 9.99
C PRO A 279 21.49 -2.61 9.17
N GLU A 280 20.95 -2.30 7.99
CA GLU A 280 21.44 -1.18 7.19
C GLU A 280 21.05 0.17 7.81
N ILE A 281 19.84 0.29 8.35
CA ILE A 281 19.39 1.49 9.07
C ILE A 281 20.29 1.73 10.28
N ASP A 282 20.59 0.69 11.06
CA ASP A 282 21.47 0.80 12.21
C ASP A 282 22.90 1.20 11.81
N ARG A 283 23.40 0.65 10.68
CA ARG A 283 24.70 1.03 10.12
C ARG A 283 24.75 2.48 9.68
N LEU A 284 23.69 2.98 9.01
CA LEU A 284 23.61 4.38 8.58
C LEU A 284 23.50 5.32 9.77
N ARG A 285 22.70 4.96 10.79
CA ARG A 285 22.59 5.69 12.05
C ARG A 285 23.95 5.83 12.74
N ALA A 286 24.70 4.73 12.86
CA ALA A 286 26.01 4.72 13.50
C ALA A 286 27.06 5.61 12.81
N ARG A 287 26.83 5.98 11.54
CA ARG A 287 27.69 6.89 10.76
C ARG A 287 27.33 8.35 10.92
N LEU A 288 26.19 8.65 11.55
CA LEU A 288 25.81 10.03 11.82
C LEU A 288 26.76 10.62 12.89
N PRO A 289 27.12 11.91 12.77
CA PRO A 289 27.89 12.59 13.79
C PRO A 289 27.25 12.45 15.17
N SER A 290 28.09 12.26 16.21
CA SER A 290 27.60 11.99 17.56
C SER A 290 26.69 13.09 18.11
N GLU A 291 26.98 14.35 17.77
CA GLU A 291 26.17 15.52 18.14
C GLU A 291 24.76 15.48 17.55
N HIS A 292 24.56 14.77 16.44
CA HIS A 292 23.25 14.66 15.77
C HIS A 292 22.48 13.37 16.10
N GLN A 293 23.09 12.43 16.81
CA GLN A 293 22.42 11.17 17.14
C GLN A 293 21.21 11.37 18.06
N ALA A 294 21.25 12.37 18.93
CA ALA A 294 20.13 12.73 19.80
C ALA A 294 18.94 13.35 19.04
N GLN A 295 19.15 13.84 17.81
CA GLN A 295 18.11 14.43 16.98
C GLN A 295 17.39 13.41 16.11
N LEU A 296 17.88 12.15 16.08
CA LEU A 296 17.25 11.05 15.35
C LEU A 296 16.46 10.16 16.29
N HIS A 297 15.14 10.16 16.13
CA HIS A 297 14.21 9.35 16.90
C HIS A 297 13.73 8.15 16.08
N LEU A 298 13.85 6.93 16.64
CA LEU A 298 13.36 5.71 16.01
C LEU A 298 12.15 5.18 16.78
N ARG A 299 11.06 4.87 16.08
CA ARG A 299 9.85 4.24 16.61
C ARG A 299 9.48 3.02 15.75
N PRO A 300 10.23 1.92 15.86
CA PRO A 300 9.92 0.71 15.11
C PRO A 300 8.65 0.05 15.64
N ASP A 301 7.92 -0.62 14.74
CA ASP A 301 6.80 -1.51 15.07
C ASP A 301 5.72 -0.90 15.99
N PHE A 302 5.44 0.38 15.80
CA PHE A 302 4.41 1.09 16.57
C PHE A 302 3.00 0.54 16.28
N PRO A 303 2.08 0.56 17.25
CA PRO A 303 0.71 0.11 17.04
C PRO A 303 -0.03 1.03 16.06
N GLU A 304 -0.88 0.46 15.22
CA GLU A 304 -1.65 1.21 14.21
C GLU A 304 -2.49 2.36 14.82
N SER A 305 -2.90 2.23 16.09
CA SER A 305 -3.62 3.27 16.84
C SER A 305 -2.78 4.53 17.06
N ALA A 306 -1.46 4.42 17.17
CA ALA A 306 -0.56 5.57 17.38
C ALA A 306 -0.24 6.32 16.08
N LYS A 307 -0.58 5.76 14.92
CA LYS A 307 -0.22 6.35 13.62
C LYS A 307 -0.70 7.79 13.45
N PRO A 308 -1.96 8.14 13.74
CA PRO A 308 -2.41 9.53 13.61
C PRO A 308 -1.60 10.52 14.43
N ASP A 309 -1.29 10.17 15.68
CA ASP A 309 -0.51 11.04 16.58
C ASP A 309 0.91 11.25 16.06
N LEU A 310 1.53 10.20 15.50
CA LEU A 310 2.84 10.30 14.86
C LEU A 310 2.83 11.23 13.64
N PHE A 311 1.80 11.15 12.79
CA PHE A 311 1.64 12.09 11.66
C PHE A 311 1.33 13.52 12.14
N ALA A 312 0.53 13.67 13.20
CA ALA A 312 0.22 14.98 13.77
C ALA A 312 1.47 15.64 14.38
N ALA A 313 2.43 14.85 14.90
CA ALA A 313 3.63 15.34 15.54
C ALA A 313 4.65 15.96 14.57
N ILE A 314 4.76 15.44 13.34
CA ILE A 314 5.75 15.91 12.36
C ILE A 314 5.31 17.22 11.69
N ASP A 315 6.26 17.95 11.10
CA ASP A 315 5.99 19.14 10.29
C ASP A 315 6.02 18.83 8.79
N ILE A 316 6.87 17.90 8.38
CA ILE A 316 7.07 17.52 6.99
C ILE A 316 7.18 15.99 6.92
N LEU A 317 6.38 15.34 6.07
CA LEU A 317 6.62 13.95 5.70
C LEU A 317 7.69 13.89 4.62
N ALA A 318 8.83 13.26 4.91
CA ALA A 318 9.85 12.90 3.92
C ALA A 318 9.65 11.42 3.54
N TYR A 319 9.15 11.18 2.33
CA TYR A 319 8.85 9.83 1.86
C TYR A 319 9.43 9.58 0.47
N PRO A 320 10.78 9.50 0.36
CA PRO A 320 11.50 9.45 -0.92
C PRO A 320 11.51 8.02 -1.50
N SER A 321 10.34 7.42 -1.68
CA SER A 321 10.16 6.06 -2.19
C SER A 321 10.68 5.92 -3.62
N ARG A 322 11.38 4.82 -3.89
CA ARG A 322 11.81 4.43 -5.23
C ARG A 322 10.70 3.74 -6.03
N PHE A 323 9.78 3.10 -5.34
CA PHE A 323 8.64 2.38 -5.91
C PHE A 323 7.40 2.59 -5.06
N GLU A 324 6.32 2.97 -5.70
CA GLU A 324 4.98 3.09 -5.12
C GLU A 324 3.93 2.64 -6.13
N SER A 325 2.85 2.06 -5.63
CA SER A 325 1.64 1.84 -6.43
C SER A 325 0.61 2.96 -6.24
N PHE A 326 0.70 3.70 -5.12
CA PHE A 326 -0.16 4.82 -4.80
C PHE A 326 0.50 5.78 -3.79
N GLY A 327 0.89 5.29 -2.59
CA GLY A 327 1.50 6.11 -1.55
C GLY A 327 0.52 6.60 -0.48
N LEU A 328 -0.12 5.67 0.23
CA LEU A 328 -1.05 5.99 1.34
C LEU A 328 -0.46 6.97 2.37
N ALA A 329 0.86 6.94 2.60
CA ALA A 329 1.52 7.83 3.54
C ALA A 329 1.32 9.32 3.20
N TYR A 330 1.19 9.67 1.91
CA TYR A 330 0.89 11.05 1.50
C TYR A 330 -0.52 11.46 1.92
N LEU A 331 -1.52 10.58 1.73
CA LEU A 331 -2.88 10.86 2.18
C LEU A 331 -2.97 10.98 3.71
N GLU A 332 -2.26 10.11 4.43
CA GLU A 332 -2.19 10.11 5.89
C GLU A 332 -1.56 11.42 6.41
N ALA A 333 -0.47 11.90 5.76
CA ALA A 333 0.15 13.18 6.08
C ALA A 333 -0.80 14.36 5.81
N TRP A 334 -1.48 14.38 4.67
CA TRP A 334 -2.44 15.44 4.34
C TRP A 334 -3.68 15.40 5.24
N ALA A 335 -4.16 14.23 5.64
CA ALA A 335 -5.24 14.12 6.63
C ALA A 335 -4.84 14.76 7.97
N ALA A 336 -3.55 14.72 8.33
CA ALA A 336 -2.98 15.43 9.48
C ALA A 336 -2.56 16.90 9.15
N GLY A 337 -2.83 17.40 7.94
CA GLY A 337 -2.50 18.76 7.51
C GLY A 337 -1.01 19.01 7.28
N LYS A 338 -0.21 17.96 6.98
CA LYS A 338 1.25 18.06 6.87
C LYS A 338 1.73 18.17 5.43
N ALA A 339 2.80 18.96 5.22
CA ALA A 339 3.49 19.02 3.94
C ALA A 339 4.22 17.69 3.64
N VAL A 340 4.36 17.36 2.36
CA VAL A 340 5.03 16.14 1.93
C VAL A 340 6.18 16.41 0.96
N VAL A 341 7.23 15.59 1.04
CA VAL A 341 8.30 15.51 0.05
C VAL A 341 8.38 14.06 -0.43
N GLY A 342 8.14 13.83 -1.72
CA GLY A 342 8.18 12.52 -2.37
C GLY A 342 9.17 12.47 -3.52
N CYS A 343 9.34 11.28 -4.12
CA CYS A 343 10.08 11.14 -5.37
C CYS A 343 9.18 11.36 -6.59
N ARG A 344 9.75 11.95 -7.63
CA ARG A 344 9.14 12.11 -8.95
C ARG A 344 9.16 10.79 -9.69
N ILE A 345 8.22 9.93 -9.33
CA ILE A 345 7.94 8.67 -10.00
C ILE A 345 6.47 8.66 -10.44
N PRO A 346 6.13 8.03 -11.57
CA PRO A 346 4.82 8.21 -12.19
C PRO A 346 3.61 8.01 -11.26
N ALA A 347 3.60 6.94 -10.46
CA ALA A 347 2.51 6.69 -9.52
C ALA A 347 2.38 7.75 -8.42
N VAL A 348 3.49 8.40 -8.04
CA VAL A 348 3.48 9.48 -7.04
C VAL A 348 3.07 10.81 -7.68
N GLU A 349 3.41 11.05 -8.94
CA GLU A 349 2.98 12.25 -9.69
C GLU A 349 1.47 12.31 -9.87
N ASP A 350 0.78 11.18 -9.95
CA ASP A 350 -0.69 11.11 -9.96
C ASP A 350 -1.32 11.53 -8.62
N VAL A 351 -0.60 11.31 -7.52
CA VAL A 351 -1.10 11.59 -6.17
C VAL A 351 -0.65 12.96 -5.67
N VAL A 352 0.62 13.31 -5.86
CA VAL A 352 1.24 14.55 -5.36
C VAL A 352 1.40 15.55 -6.50
N GLU A 353 0.70 16.67 -6.42
CA GLU A 353 0.89 17.80 -7.33
C GLU A 353 2.10 18.63 -6.90
N ASP A 354 3.20 18.51 -7.67
CA ASP A 354 4.45 19.20 -7.35
C ASP A 354 4.27 20.73 -7.28
N GLY A 355 4.73 21.32 -6.18
CA GLY A 355 4.61 22.75 -5.91
C GLY A 355 3.24 23.21 -5.41
N ARG A 356 2.24 22.31 -5.32
CA ARG A 356 0.89 22.62 -4.81
C ARG A 356 0.52 21.82 -3.56
N THR A 357 0.60 20.50 -3.61
CA THR A 357 0.29 19.62 -2.47
C THR A 357 1.54 19.06 -1.81
N GLY A 358 2.72 19.25 -2.39
CA GLY A 358 3.99 18.79 -1.87
C GLY A 358 5.14 19.15 -2.80
N LEU A 359 6.33 18.64 -2.50
CA LEU A 359 7.49 18.70 -3.39
C LEU A 359 7.85 17.32 -3.92
N LEU A 360 8.18 17.26 -5.20
CA LEU A 360 8.71 16.06 -5.84
C LEU A 360 10.17 16.25 -6.23
N ILE A 361 11.01 15.33 -5.76
CA ILE A 361 12.45 15.32 -6.04
C ILE A 361 12.79 14.19 -7.02
N PRO A 362 13.91 14.29 -7.77
CA PRO A 362 14.38 13.18 -8.58
C PRO A 362 14.67 11.93 -7.73
N PRO A 363 14.31 10.73 -8.21
CA PRO A 363 14.57 9.49 -7.47
C PRO A 363 16.07 9.29 -7.16
N GLY A 364 16.39 8.98 -5.91
CA GLY A 364 17.75 8.71 -5.47
C GLY A 364 18.63 9.96 -5.29
N ASP A 365 18.13 11.16 -5.57
CA ASP A 365 18.88 12.40 -5.42
C ASP A 365 18.85 12.90 -3.96
N ARG A 366 19.93 12.58 -3.22
CA ARG A 366 20.11 12.97 -1.83
C ARG A 366 20.18 14.50 -1.67
N ALA A 367 20.84 15.19 -2.59
CA ALA A 367 21.02 16.63 -2.50
C ALA A 367 19.70 17.36 -2.75
N ALA A 368 18.91 16.90 -3.73
CA ALA A 368 17.57 17.42 -3.99
C ALA A 368 16.64 17.18 -2.78
N LEU A 369 16.71 16.01 -2.13
CA LEU A 369 15.95 15.72 -0.91
C LEU A 369 16.32 16.69 0.21
N ALA A 370 17.61 16.82 0.51
CA ALA A 370 18.09 17.74 1.55
C ALA A 370 17.67 19.20 1.27
N ASN A 371 17.83 19.66 0.04
CA ASN A 371 17.45 21.02 -0.37
C ASN A 371 15.94 21.24 -0.30
N GLY A 372 15.14 20.27 -0.73
CA GLY A 372 13.67 20.33 -0.65
C GLY A 372 13.18 20.43 0.78
N LEU A 373 13.71 19.60 1.68
CA LEU A 373 13.38 19.63 3.11
C LEU A 373 13.82 20.94 3.76
N THR A 374 15.06 21.42 3.50
CA THR A 374 15.57 22.71 3.97
C THR A 374 14.64 23.86 3.58
N LYS A 375 14.26 23.95 2.30
CA LYS A 375 13.33 25.01 1.81
C LYS A 375 11.97 24.99 2.53
N LEU A 376 11.48 23.80 2.88
CA LEU A 376 10.23 23.70 3.65
C LEU A 376 10.44 24.03 5.13
N LEU A 377 11.59 23.73 5.72
CA LEU A 377 11.91 24.14 7.10
C LEU A 377 11.98 25.67 7.20
N GLU A 378 12.55 26.34 6.19
CA GLU A 378 12.66 27.80 6.11
C GLU A 378 11.33 28.52 5.85
N SER A 379 10.28 27.80 5.40
CA SER A 379 9.02 28.42 4.99
C SER A 379 7.78 27.76 5.64
N PRO A 380 7.43 28.16 6.88
CA PRO A 380 6.22 27.69 7.56
C PRO A 380 4.94 27.89 6.74
N ASP A 381 4.80 29.05 6.10
CA ASP A 381 3.62 29.36 5.28
C ASP A 381 3.47 28.40 4.10
N ARG A 382 4.57 28.03 3.46
CA ARG A 382 4.56 27.06 2.36
C ARG A 382 4.21 25.65 2.85
N ARG A 383 4.72 25.27 4.04
CA ARG A 383 4.30 24.00 4.67
C ARG A 383 2.79 23.98 4.93
N ALA A 384 2.28 25.05 5.53
CA ALA A 384 0.85 25.19 5.81
C ALA A 384 0.01 25.16 4.52
N ALA A 385 0.43 25.86 3.48
CA ALA A 385 -0.25 25.87 2.18
C ALA A 385 -0.28 24.48 1.53
N PHE A 386 0.84 23.75 1.55
CA PHE A 386 0.88 22.36 1.00
C PHE A 386 0.02 21.39 1.81
N GLY A 387 0.06 21.47 3.13
CA GLY A 387 -0.78 20.66 4.00
C GLY A 387 -2.26 20.92 3.78
N ALA A 388 -2.67 22.20 3.69
CA ALA A 388 -4.04 22.60 3.43
C ALA A 388 -4.54 22.14 2.05
N ALA A 389 -3.74 22.35 1.00
CA ALA A 389 -4.08 21.92 -0.35
C ALA A 389 -4.19 20.38 -0.45
N GLY A 390 -3.26 19.65 0.19
CA GLY A 390 -3.32 18.20 0.26
C GLY A 390 -4.55 17.70 1.03
N ARG A 391 -4.88 18.34 2.16
CA ARG A 391 -6.08 18.01 2.94
C ARG A 391 -7.36 18.23 2.14
N ALA A 392 -7.50 19.35 1.44
CA ALA A 392 -8.64 19.61 0.56
C ALA A 392 -8.80 18.51 -0.51
N ARG A 393 -7.68 18.07 -1.13
CA ARG A 393 -7.68 16.95 -2.09
C ARG A 393 -8.16 15.65 -1.46
N VAL A 394 -7.75 15.38 -0.22
CA VAL A 394 -8.20 14.17 0.50
C VAL A 394 -9.69 14.24 0.82
N GLU A 395 -10.18 15.38 1.29
CA GLU A 395 -11.59 15.61 1.59
C GLU A 395 -12.47 15.44 0.35
N GLU A 396 -12.02 15.95 -0.79
CA GLU A 396 -12.75 15.87 -2.06
C GLU A 396 -12.81 14.44 -2.63
N SER A 397 -11.69 13.71 -2.63
CA SER A 397 -11.57 12.52 -3.49
C SER A 397 -11.08 11.26 -2.78
N HIS A 398 -10.53 11.36 -1.57
CA HIS A 398 -9.85 10.27 -0.88
C HIS A 398 -10.40 9.99 0.53
N SER A 399 -11.56 10.51 0.90
CA SER A 399 -12.25 10.03 2.10
C SER A 399 -12.68 8.58 1.90
N TRP A 400 -12.57 7.76 2.94
CA TRP A 400 -13.02 6.36 2.82
C TRP A 400 -14.48 6.24 2.42
N ALA A 401 -15.35 7.17 2.81
CA ALA A 401 -16.75 7.16 2.40
C ALA A 401 -16.89 7.27 0.87
N ALA A 402 -16.23 8.27 0.26
CA ALA A 402 -16.26 8.47 -1.18
C ALA A 402 -15.60 7.31 -1.94
N VAL A 403 -14.45 6.84 -1.46
CA VAL A 403 -13.72 5.72 -2.07
C VAL A 403 -14.52 4.42 -1.99
N THR A 404 -15.09 4.08 -0.83
CA THR A 404 -15.93 2.87 -0.67
C THR A 404 -17.14 2.89 -1.60
N GLN A 405 -17.81 4.05 -1.74
CA GLN A 405 -18.93 4.21 -2.66
C GLN A 405 -18.51 3.95 -4.12
N ARG A 406 -17.36 4.46 -4.54
CA ARG A 406 -16.83 4.23 -5.91
C ARG A 406 -16.52 2.74 -6.16
N PHE A 407 -15.87 2.07 -5.21
CA PHE A 407 -15.62 0.62 -5.29
C PHE A 407 -16.93 -0.15 -5.36
N ARG A 408 -17.90 0.18 -4.51
CA ARG A 408 -19.23 -0.48 -4.50
C ARG A 408 -19.93 -0.35 -5.84
N LEU A 409 -19.94 0.85 -6.44
CA LEU A 409 -20.52 1.09 -7.76
C LEU A 409 -19.79 0.27 -8.85
N ALA A 410 -18.47 0.14 -8.78
CA ALA A 410 -17.72 -0.69 -9.71
C ALA A 410 -18.08 -2.18 -9.57
N TYR A 411 -18.27 -2.67 -8.34
CA TYR A 411 -18.72 -4.04 -8.06
C TYR A 411 -20.14 -4.30 -8.58
N GLN A 412 -21.06 -3.35 -8.37
CA GLN A 412 -22.41 -3.41 -8.91
C GLN A 412 -22.41 -3.54 -10.44
N ARG A 413 -21.63 -2.67 -11.10
CA ARG A 413 -21.48 -2.72 -12.58
C ARG A 413 -20.89 -4.04 -13.07
N ALA A 414 -19.98 -4.67 -12.31
CA ALA A 414 -19.46 -5.98 -12.66
C ALA A 414 -20.52 -7.07 -12.50
N ALA A 415 -21.27 -7.07 -11.39
CA ALA A 415 -22.28 -8.07 -11.07
C ALA A 415 -23.50 -8.01 -12.02
N THR A 416 -23.77 -6.86 -12.65
CA THR A 416 -24.90 -6.67 -13.56
C THR A 416 -24.52 -6.72 -15.04
N SER A 417 -23.23 -6.81 -15.35
CA SER A 417 -22.78 -6.98 -16.75
C SER A 417 -23.13 -8.39 -17.25
N PRO A 418 -23.69 -8.51 -18.47
CA PRO A 418 -24.08 -9.79 -19.05
C PRO A 418 -22.89 -10.68 -19.40
#